data_d6826825cf3ccfedc455e5ea83f58890
#
_entry.id   d6826825cf3ccfedc455e5ea83f58890
#
_cell.length_a   1.000
_cell.length_b   1.000
_cell.length_c   1.000
_cell.angle_alpha   90.00
_cell.angle_beta   90.00
_cell.angle_gamma   90.00
#
_symmetry.space_group_name_H-M   'P 1'
#
loop_
_entity.id
_entity.type
_entity.pdbx_description
1 polymer ?
#
loop_
_entity_poly.entity_id
_entity_poly.type
_entity_poly.pdbx_seq_one_letter_code
_entity_poly.pdbx_strand_id
1 'polypeptide(L)'
;MKTKAYLYIIAAAICWGLIGLFVRTLAAQGFSSMQIVALRSLAAAICVTLPLLRSGSAALRIRLRDLWLFVGTGICSLVFFNYCYFNAMQQTSLAVAALLLYTAPVFVMLMSLVCFG
;
A
#
# COMPACT_ATOMS: atom_id res chain seq x y z
N MET A 1 11.68 10.62 23.82
CA MET A 1 11.40 9.56 22.83
C MET A 1 9.96 9.56 22.31
N LYS A 2 8.95 9.82 23.16
CA LYS A 2 7.51 9.80 22.75
C LYS A 2 7.15 10.84 21.69
N THR A 3 7.67 12.06 21.77
CA THR A 3 7.36 13.16 20.83
C THR A 3 7.79 12.83 19.39
N LYS A 4 8.93 12.19 19.18
CA LYS A 4 9.38 11.76 17.85
C LYS A 4 8.46 10.70 17.24
N ALA A 5 7.93 9.78 18.07
CA ALA A 5 6.98 8.77 17.62
C ALA A 5 5.67 9.41 17.13
N TYR A 6 5.14 10.39 17.86
CA TYR A 6 3.95 11.13 17.42
C TYR A 6 4.17 11.89 16.11
N LEU A 7 5.33 12.51 15.93
CA LEU A 7 5.67 13.19 14.67
C LEU A 7 5.70 12.21 13.48
N TYR A 8 6.27 11.02 13.66
CA TYR A 8 6.26 10.00 12.60
C TYR A 8 4.85 9.51 12.26
N ILE A 9 3.99 9.33 13.27
CA ILE A 9 2.59 8.94 13.07
C ILE A 9 1.84 10.01 12.29
N ILE A 10 1.99 11.28 12.67
CA ILE A 10 1.35 12.41 11.98
C ILE A 10 1.85 12.51 10.53
N ALA A 11 3.16 12.42 10.31
CA ALA A 11 3.75 12.44 8.97
C ALA A 11 3.23 11.28 8.11
N ALA A 12 3.17 10.07 8.66
CA ALA A 12 2.61 8.92 7.98
C ALA A 12 1.12 9.11 7.63
N ALA A 13 0.33 9.67 8.53
CA ALA A 13 -1.09 9.94 8.30
C ALA A 13 -1.29 10.99 7.19
N ILE A 14 -0.48 12.04 7.17
CA ILE A 14 -0.49 13.06 6.09
C ILE A 14 -0.12 12.42 4.75
N CYS A 15 0.97 11.66 4.70
CA CYS A 15 1.38 10.96 3.47
C CYS A 15 0.30 10.01 2.98
N TRP A 16 -0.36 9.29 3.89
CA TRP A 16 -1.45 8.38 3.56
C TRP A 16 -2.68 9.10 2.99
N GLY A 17 -3.05 10.23 3.59
CA GLY A 17 -4.16 11.06 3.11
C GLY A 17 -3.90 11.67 1.72
N LEU A 18 -2.67 12.04 1.43
CA LEU A 18 -2.29 12.59 0.13
C LEU A 18 -2.41 11.57 -1.02
N ILE A 19 -2.35 10.27 -0.76
CA ILE A 19 -2.46 9.23 -1.79
C ILE A 19 -3.75 9.39 -2.60
N GLY A 20 -4.89 9.59 -1.92
CA GLY A 20 -6.19 9.74 -2.59
C GLY A 20 -6.24 10.97 -3.51
N LEU A 21 -5.60 12.06 -3.10
CA LEU A 21 -5.52 13.27 -3.92
C LEU A 21 -4.70 13.03 -5.18
N PHE A 22 -3.52 12.40 -5.05
CA PHE A 22 -2.66 12.05 -6.19
C PHE A 22 -3.36 11.09 -7.15
N VAL A 23 -4.05 10.07 -6.65
CA VAL A 23 -4.79 9.11 -7.48
C VAL A 23 -5.86 9.84 -8.30
N ARG A 24 -6.63 10.75 -7.68
CA ARG A 24 -7.65 11.54 -8.39
C ARG A 24 -7.06 12.46 -9.45
N THR A 25 -5.96 13.14 -9.13
CA THR A 25 -5.29 14.03 -10.08
C THR A 25 -4.77 13.27 -11.29
N LEU A 26 -4.15 12.12 -11.09
CA LEU A 26 -3.66 11.26 -12.17
C LEU A 26 -4.81 10.65 -12.98
N ALA A 27 -5.89 10.23 -12.33
CA ALA A 27 -7.08 9.74 -13.01
C ALA A 27 -7.74 10.81 -13.87
N ALA A 28 -7.77 12.06 -13.40
CA ALA A 28 -8.27 13.20 -14.19
C ALA A 28 -7.42 13.50 -15.44
N GLN A 29 -6.14 13.11 -15.43
CA GLN A 29 -5.24 13.20 -16.58
C GLN A 29 -5.36 11.99 -17.54
N GLY A 30 -6.30 11.07 -17.28
CA GLY A 30 -6.56 9.92 -18.14
C GLY A 30 -5.77 8.65 -17.81
N PHE A 31 -5.04 8.63 -16.68
CA PHE A 31 -4.35 7.41 -16.26
C PHE A 31 -5.36 6.38 -15.70
N SER A 32 -5.24 5.13 -16.17
CA SER A 32 -6.03 4.03 -15.61
C SER A 32 -5.53 3.65 -14.22
N SER A 33 -6.40 3.02 -13.40
CA SER A 33 -6.05 2.55 -12.07
C SER A 33 -4.80 1.66 -12.08
N MET A 34 -4.66 0.80 -13.11
CA MET A 34 -3.52 -0.10 -13.24
C MET A 34 -2.20 0.66 -13.51
N GLN A 35 -2.26 1.70 -14.34
CA GLN A 35 -1.09 2.56 -14.60
C GLN A 35 -0.65 3.31 -13.35
N ILE A 36 -1.59 3.80 -12.54
CA ILE A 36 -1.31 4.48 -11.27
C ILE A 36 -0.65 3.51 -10.28
N VAL A 37 -1.16 2.28 -10.18
CA VAL A 37 -0.57 1.23 -9.33
C VAL A 37 0.84 0.89 -9.79
N ALA A 38 1.06 0.70 -11.10
CA ALA A 38 2.36 0.38 -11.65
C ALA A 38 3.39 1.50 -11.41
N LEU A 39 3.02 2.75 -11.69
CA LEU A 39 3.88 3.91 -11.48
C LEU A 39 4.27 4.08 -10.00
N ARG A 40 3.32 3.95 -9.10
CA ARG A 40 3.54 4.03 -7.65
C ARG A 40 4.46 2.91 -7.16
N SER A 41 4.22 1.67 -7.62
CA SER A 41 5.02 0.51 -7.22
C SER A 41 6.47 0.63 -7.72
N LEU A 42 6.65 1.13 -8.95
CA LEU A 42 7.97 1.38 -9.52
C LEU A 42 8.71 2.48 -8.74
N ALA A 43 8.06 3.59 -8.45
CA ALA A 43 8.64 4.67 -7.66
C ALA A 43 9.04 4.18 -6.25
N ALA A 44 8.17 3.41 -5.58
CA ALA A 44 8.47 2.84 -4.27
C ALA A 44 9.66 1.86 -4.33
N ALA A 45 9.72 1.01 -5.36
CA ALA A 45 10.83 0.09 -5.57
C ALA A 45 12.16 0.84 -5.73
N ILE A 46 12.20 1.90 -6.53
CA ILE A 46 13.39 2.73 -6.72
C ILE A 46 13.80 3.40 -5.40
N CYS A 47 12.84 4.03 -4.69
CA CYS A 47 13.11 4.71 -3.43
C CYS A 47 13.65 3.79 -2.33
N VAL A 48 13.24 2.53 -2.30
CA VAL A 48 13.72 1.55 -1.33
C VAL A 48 15.05 0.92 -1.77
N THR A 49 15.20 0.63 -3.06
CA THR A 49 16.39 -0.07 -3.58
C THR A 49 17.64 0.82 -3.53
N LEU A 50 17.50 2.11 -3.84
CA LEU A 50 18.64 3.04 -3.85
C LEU A 50 19.38 3.15 -2.51
N PRO A 51 18.71 3.38 -1.35
CA PRO A 51 19.39 3.38 -0.05
C PRO A 51 19.94 2.01 0.32
N LEU A 52 19.24 0.92 -0.03
CA LEU A 52 19.67 -0.44 0.26
C LEU A 52 20.98 -0.79 -0.45
N LEU A 53 21.11 -0.41 -1.71
CA LEU A 53 22.36 -0.59 -2.48
C LEU A 53 23.55 0.15 -1.84
N ARG A 54 23.29 1.31 -1.24
CA ARG A 54 24.33 2.08 -0.53
C ARG A 54 24.71 1.47 0.82
N SER A 55 23.78 0.78 1.46
CA SER A 55 24.00 0.12 2.77
C SER A 55 24.69 -1.25 2.67
N GLY A 56 24.94 -1.74 1.46
CA GLY A 56 25.60 -3.02 1.19
C GLY A 56 24.64 -4.08 0.65
N SER A 57 25.10 -4.79 -0.37
CA SER A 57 24.33 -5.81 -1.09
C SER A 57 23.90 -7.03 -0.25
N ALA A 58 24.41 -7.16 0.97
CA ALA A 58 24.03 -8.25 1.88
C ALA A 58 22.54 -8.18 2.29
N ALA A 59 21.97 -6.96 2.37
CA ALA A 59 20.56 -6.75 2.69
C ALA A 59 19.59 -7.18 1.56
N LEU A 60 20.10 -7.32 0.34
CA LEU A 60 19.33 -7.76 -0.84
C LEU A 60 19.40 -9.28 -1.08
N ARG A 61 20.11 -10.03 -0.23
CA ARG A 61 20.17 -11.49 -0.35
C ARG A 61 18.86 -12.12 0.10
N ILE A 62 18.01 -12.39 -0.87
CA ILE A 62 16.75 -13.11 -0.68
C ILE A 62 17.02 -14.60 -0.99
N ARG A 63 16.55 -15.50 -0.11
CA ARG A 63 16.54 -16.92 -0.41
C ARG A 63 15.49 -17.20 -1.48
N LEU A 64 15.85 -17.93 -2.53
CA LEU A 64 14.91 -18.34 -3.59
C LEU A 64 13.65 -19.02 -3.05
N ARG A 65 13.77 -19.69 -1.91
CA ARG A 65 12.63 -20.32 -1.21
C ARG A 65 11.60 -19.32 -0.71
N ASP A 66 12.03 -18.11 -0.37
CA ASP A 66 11.15 -17.06 0.18
C ASP A 66 10.51 -16.21 -0.94
N LEU A 67 10.96 -16.40 -2.19
CA LEU A 67 10.46 -15.68 -3.36
C LEU A 67 8.95 -15.90 -3.56
N TRP A 68 8.45 -17.08 -3.27
CA TRP A 68 7.03 -17.42 -3.32
C TRP A 68 6.17 -16.52 -2.42
N LEU A 69 6.65 -16.25 -1.21
CA LEU A 69 5.99 -15.33 -0.26
C LEU A 69 5.94 -13.90 -0.81
N PHE A 70 7.02 -13.43 -1.42
CA PHE A 70 7.08 -12.10 -2.03
C PHE A 70 6.18 -11.98 -3.26
N VAL A 71 6.10 -13.01 -4.09
CA VAL A 71 5.19 -13.06 -5.24
C VAL A 71 3.73 -13.08 -4.76
N GLY A 72 3.40 -13.93 -3.79
CA GLY A 72 2.05 -14.01 -3.23
C GLY A 72 1.60 -12.71 -2.57
N THR A 73 2.40 -12.15 -1.67
CA THR A 73 2.05 -10.92 -0.96
C THR A 73 2.18 -9.67 -1.85
N GLY A 74 3.18 -9.61 -2.72
CA GLY A 74 3.41 -8.46 -3.59
C GLY A 74 2.41 -8.40 -4.75
N ILE A 75 2.26 -9.47 -5.51
CA ILE A 75 1.39 -9.47 -6.69
C ILE A 75 -0.06 -9.70 -6.29
N CYS A 76 -0.37 -10.81 -5.60
CA CYS A 76 -1.76 -11.14 -5.30
C CYS A 76 -2.39 -10.19 -4.29
N SER A 77 -1.67 -9.82 -3.23
CA SER A 77 -2.24 -8.96 -2.19
C SER A 77 -2.15 -7.48 -2.55
N LEU A 78 -0.93 -6.95 -2.76
CA LEU A 78 -0.77 -5.51 -2.97
C LEU A 78 -1.33 -5.01 -4.30
N VAL A 79 -1.08 -5.71 -5.42
CA VAL A 79 -1.55 -5.27 -6.74
C VAL A 79 -3.07 -5.38 -6.81
N PHE A 80 -3.64 -6.51 -6.40
CA PHE A 80 -5.09 -6.73 -6.40
C PHE A 80 -5.80 -5.73 -5.48
N PHE A 81 -5.30 -5.56 -4.24
CA PHE A 81 -5.84 -4.61 -3.29
C PHE A 81 -5.81 -3.17 -3.84
N ASN A 82 -4.65 -2.71 -4.34
CA ASN A 82 -4.54 -1.35 -4.88
C ASN A 82 -5.42 -1.15 -6.11
N TYR A 83 -5.51 -2.15 -6.98
CA TYR A 83 -6.38 -2.09 -8.16
C TYR A 83 -7.85 -1.91 -7.75
N CYS A 84 -8.36 -2.75 -6.85
CA CYS A 84 -9.74 -2.67 -6.35
C CYS A 84 -10.00 -1.33 -5.63
N TYR A 85 -9.08 -0.91 -4.78
CA TYR A 85 -9.19 0.31 -4.00
C TYR A 85 -9.21 1.56 -4.89
N PHE A 86 -8.33 1.63 -5.88
CA PHE A 86 -8.26 2.78 -6.79
C PHE A 86 -9.43 2.81 -7.76
N ASN A 87 -9.94 1.67 -8.21
CA ASN A 87 -11.19 1.62 -8.96
C ASN A 87 -12.37 2.10 -8.12
N ALA A 88 -12.46 1.67 -6.87
CA ALA A 88 -13.49 2.16 -5.95
C ALA A 88 -13.42 3.68 -5.77
N MET A 89 -12.22 4.25 -5.61
CA MET A 89 -12.02 5.70 -5.50
C MET A 89 -12.45 6.48 -6.76
N GLN A 90 -12.34 5.88 -7.94
CA GLN A 90 -12.75 6.52 -9.19
C GLN A 90 -14.26 6.47 -9.40
N GLN A 91 -14.92 5.41 -8.94
CA GLN A 91 -16.36 5.21 -9.09
C GLN A 91 -17.20 5.81 -7.95
N THR A 92 -16.58 5.99 -6.79
CA THR A 92 -17.24 6.54 -5.59
C THR A 92 -16.52 7.79 -5.08
N SER A 93 -16.95 8.29 -3.92
CA SER A 93 -16.18 9.34 -3.26
C SER A 93 -14.98 8.75 -2.51
N LEU A 94 -13.91 9.54 -2.39
CA LEU A 94 -12.73 9.18 -1.62
C LEU A 94 -13.08 8.81 -0.17
N ALA A 95 -14.05 9.52 0.41
CA ALA A 95 -14.50 9.27 1.78
C ALA A 95 -15.17 7.90 1.92
N VAL A 96 -16.02 7.51 0.97
CA VAL A 96 -16.69 6.20 0.98
C VAL A 96 -15.69 5.06 0.82
N ALA A 97 -14.74 5.19 -0.12
CA ALA A 97 -13.70 4.18 -0.30
C ALA A 97 -12.83 4.02 0.96
N ALA A 98 -12.48 5.12 1.63
CA ALA A 98 -11.73 5.09 2.88
C ALA A 98 -12.53 4.48 4.04
N LEU A 99 -13.81 4.83 4.18
CA LEU A 99 -14.68 4.25 5.21
C LEU A 99 -14.79 2.72 5.05
N LEU A 100 -15.00 2.24 3.83
CA LEU A 100 -15.06 0.81 3.54
C LEU A 100 -13.72 0.11 3.85
N LEU A 101 -12.60 0.75 3.55
CA LEU A 101 -11.28 0.22 3.90
C LEU A 101 -11.11 0.08 5.42
N TYR A 102 -11.57 1.06 6.20
CA TYR A 102 -11.49 1.02 7.67
C TYR A 102 -12.44 0.00 8.31
N THR A 103 -13.36 -0.62 7.58
CA THR A 103 -14.11 -1.77 8.08
C THR A 103 -13.31 -3.08 8.05
N ALA A 104 -12.19 -3.14 7.32
CA ALA A 104 -11.37 -4.34 7.21
C ALA A 104 -10.92 -4.92 8.57
N PRO A 105 -10.47 -4.13 9.58
CA PRO A 105 -10.13 -4.65 10.90
C PRO A 105 -11.29 -5.39 11.59
N VAL A 106 -12.52 -4.95 11.38
CA VAL A 106 -13.71 -5.61 11.94
C VAL A 106 -13.89 -7.01 11.35
N PHE A 107 -13.74 -7.13 10.03
CA PHE A 107 -13.78 -8.43 9.36
C PHE A 107 -12.66 -9.36 9.81
N VAL A 108 -11.44 -8.83 9.98
CA VAL A 108 -10.30 -9.59 10.49
C VAL A 108 -10.57 -10.10 11.90
N MET A 109 -11.14 -9.27 12.78
CA MET A 109 -11.51 -9.68 14.15
C MET A 109 -12.58 -10.76 14.15
N LEU A 110 -13.62 -10.62 13.31
CA LEU A 110 -14.69 -11.61 13.19
C LEU A 110 -14.14 -12.96 12.65
N MET A 111 -13.32 -12.91 11.61
CA MET A 111 -12.68 -14.10 11.06
C MET A 111 -11.75 -14.77 12.07
N SER A 112 -10.98 -13.97 12.81
CA SER A 112 -10.11 -14.48 13.88
C SER A 112 -10.91 -15.19 14.96
N LEU A 113 -12.04 -14.61 15.38
CA LEU A 113 -12.94 -15.22 16.36
C LEU A 113 -13.52 -16.56 15.88
N VAL A 114 -13.87 -16.64 14.58
CA VAL A 114 -14.42 -17.87 13.99
C VAL A 114 -13.35 -18.96 13.78
N CYS A 115 -12.13 -18.57 13.41
CA CYS A 115 -11.07 -19.52 13.08
C CYS A 115 -10.25 -19.99 14.28
N PHE A 116 -10.12 -19.15 15.30
CA PHE A 116 -9.26 -19.41 16.46
C PHE A 116 -10.01 -19.46 17.80
N GLY A 117 -11.35 -19.21 17.81
CA GLY A 117 -12.26 -19.37 18.95
C GLY A 117 -12.11 -18.30 19.98
#